data_68061daed468a556dc3686f90e27088d
#
_entry.id   68061daed468a556dc3686f90e27088d
#
_cell.length_a   1.000
_cell.length_b   1.000
_cell.length_c   1.000
_cell.angle_alpha   90.00
_cell.angle_beta   90.00
_cell.angle_gamma   90.00
#
_symmetry.space_group_name_H-M   'P 1'
#
loop_
_entity.id
_entity.type
_entity.pdbx_description
1 polymer ?
#
loop_
_entity_poly.entity_id
_entity_poly.type
_entity_poly.pdbx_seq_one_letter_code
_entity_poly.pdbx_strand_id
1 'polypeptide(L)'
;MCLRIFTGCLVDLGKACSYGIEFMIQKKLADRIYGLVSGSYFRTRYRDLSGLWRNRVYDNRFIFSVEGGWKISPTWEFGLKWNYAGGAPFTPFDLEASQAANSGIFDEARINGARLPVYHSLNLRFDKRFYFRSSNLIISFSVWNVFNRKNVMAYYWNTIDQRPGMTLGWGLLPVLGIEFEF
;
A
#
# COMPACT_ATOMS: atom_id res chain seq x y z
N MET A 1 9.79 2.46 27.86
CA MET A 1 9.49 3.54 26.89
C MET A 1 10.59 4.59 27.06
N CYS A 2 11.63 4.52 26.22
CA CYS A 2 12.78 5.41 26.37
C CYS A 2 12.61 6.59 25.41
N LEU A 3 12.31 7.75 25.93
CA LEU A 3 12.21 9.00 25.18
C LEU A 3 13.64 9.45 24.83
N ARG A 4 14.10 9.20 23.60
CA ARG A 4 15.33 9.83 23.09
C ARG A 4 15.00 11.27 22.70
N ILE A 5 15.40 12.21 23.53
CA ILE A 5 15.41 13.63 23.20
C ILE A 5 16.54 13.86 22.21
N PHE A 6 16.23 14.18 20.97
CA PHE A 6 17.22 14.62 19.99
C PHE A 6 17.71 16.02 20.37
N THR A 7 18.94 16.12 20.84
CA THR A 7 19.63 17.40 21.15
C THR A 7 20.43 17.95 19.95
N GLY A 8 20.04 17.63 18.72
CA GLY A 8 20.69 18.15 17.52
C GLY A 8 20.06 19.46 17.06
N CYS A 9 20.87 20.42 16.61
CA CYS A 9 20.37 21.61 15.91
C CYS A 9 19.59 21.19 14.66
N LEU A 10 18.31 21.60 14.60
CA LEU A 10 17.51 21.49 13.36
C LEU A 10 18.02 22.56 12.39
N VAL A 11 18.56 22.15 11.25
CA VAL A 11 18.98 23.04 10.17
C VAL A 11 18.09 22.83 8.94
N ASP A 12 17.58 23.89 8.37
CA ASP A 12 16.78 23.87 7.14
C ASP A 12 17.69 23.99 5.90
N LEU A 13 18.50 22.98 5.66
CA LEU A 13 19.37 22.86 4.47
C LEU A 13 18.92 21.76 3.52
N GLY A 14 17.82 21.09 3.82
CA GLY A 14 17.27 20.01 3.02
C GLY A 14 16.64 20.50 1.73
N LYS A 15 16.85 19.77 0.62
CA LYS A 15 16.13 19.97 -0.64
C LYS A 15 15.36 18.72 -0.96
N ALA A 16 14.12 18.88 -1.46
CA ALA A 16 13.32 17.76 -1.93
C ALA A 16 12.81 18.08 -3.33
N CYS A 17 12.66 17.04 -4.14
CA CYS A 17 12.13 17.12 -5.49
C CYS A 17 11.19 15.95 -5.74
N SER A 18 10.00 16.25 -6.28
CA SER A 18 9.04 15.25 -6.72
C SER A 18 8.54 15.64 -8.10
N TYR A 19 8.52 14.67 -9.03
CA TYR A 19 7.99 14.85 -10.38
C TYR A 19 7.40 13.54 -10.89
N GLY A 20 6.45 13.63 -11.77
CA GLY A 20 5.78 12.46 -12.31
C GLY A 20 4.68 12.81 -13.30
N ILE A 21 4.02 11.78 -13.78
CA ILE A 21 2.86 11.85 -14.67
C ILE A 21 1.75 11.02 -14.02
N GLU A 22 0.54 11.56 -14.03
CA GLU A 22 -0.65 10.89 -13.55
C GLU A 22 -1.72 10.91 -14.63
N PHE A 23 -2.51 9.84 -14.68
CA PHE A 23 -3.70 9.79 -15.52
C PHE A 23 -4.85 9.15 -14.74
N MET A 24 -6.06 9.55 -15.10
CA MET A 24 -7.29 9.01 -14.56
C MET A 24 -8.34 8.96 -15.67
N ILE A 25 -8.96 7.81 -15.82
CA ILE A 25 -10.08 7.60 -16.74
C ILE A 25 -11.25 7.08 -15.93
N GLN A 26 -12.36 7.81 -15.93
CA GLN A 26 -13.56 7.46 -15.20
C GLN A 26 -14.74 7.25 -16.16
N LYS A 27 -15.41 6.13 -16.03
CA LYS A 27 -16.75 5.90 -16.58
C LYS A 27 -17.75 6.02 -15.43
N LYS A 28 -18.58 7.07 -15.45
CA LYS A 28 -19.73 7.18 -14.54
C LYS A 28 -20.71 6.08 -14.83
N LEU A 29 -21.57 5.76 -13.87
CA LEU A 29 -22.64 4.77 -14.07
C LEU A 29 -23.51 5.18 -15.27
N ALA A 30 -23.39 4.39 -16.32
CA ALA A 30 -24.26 4.45 -17.47
C ALA A 30 -24.71 3.01 -17.77
N ASP A 31 -25.98 2.83 -18.00
CA ASP A 31 -26.64 1.52 -18.10
C ASP A 31 -26.42 0.69 -16.83
N ARG A 32 -25.37 -0.12 -16.78
CA ARG A 32 -25.11 -1.05 -15.66
C ARG A 32 -23.67 -1.09 -15.21
N ILE A 33 -22.78 -0.36 -15.88
CA ILE A 33 -21.34 -0.46 -15.63
C ILE A 33 -20.76 0.91 -15.30
N TYR A 34 -19.92 0.96 -14.29
CA TYR A 34 -19.09 2.11 -13.93
C TYR A 34 -17.69 1.65 -13.56
N GLY A 35 -16.74 2.58 -13.61
CA GLY A 35 -15.37 2.24 -13.25
C GLY A 35 -14.43 3.41 -13.30
N LEU A 36 -13.27 3.17 -12.71
CA LEU A 36 -12.15 4.10 -12.63
C LEU A 36 -10.86 3.34 -12.90
N VAL A 37 -10.06 3.87 -13.80
CA VAL A 37 -8.67 3.42 -14.01
C VAL A 37 -7.78 4.61 -13.73
N SER A 38 -6.82 4.45 -12.85
CA SER A 38 -5.83 5.47 -12.54
C SER A 38 -4.43 4.88 -12.54
N GLY A 39 -3.47 5.70 -12.92
CA GLY A 39 -2.07 5.34 -12.90
C GLY A 39 -1.21 6.56 -12.66
N SER A 40 -0.16 6.36 -11.88
CA SER A 40 0.85 7.37 -11.59
C SER A 40 2.23 6.76 -11.80
N TYR A 41 3.10 7.50 -12.49
CA TYR A 41 4.53 7.21 -12.55
C TYR A 41 5.27 8.42 -12.02
N PHE A 42 6.05 8.26 -10.93
CA PHE A 42 6.66 9.38 -10.25
C PHE A 42 8.00 9.03 -9.61
N ARG A 43 8.77 10.07 -9.32
CA ARG A 43 10.01 10.02 -8.56
C ARG A 43 9.97 11.06 -7.47
N THR A 44 10.35 10.67 -6.27
CA THR A 44 10.47 11.60 -5.16
C THR A 44 11.78 11.34 -4.41
N ARG A 45 12.60 12.40 -4.31
CA ARG A 45 13.94 12.37 -3.73
C ARG A 45 14.14 13.51 -2.77
N TYR A 46 15.09 13.37 -1.89
CA TYR A 46 15.58 14.44 -1.05
C TYR A 46 17.13 14.45 -1.06
N ARG A 47 17.69 15.61 -0.81
CA ARG A 47 19.12 15.78 -0.62
C ARG A 47 19.39 15.84 0.87
N ASP A 48 20.23 14.92 1.37
CA ASP A 48 20.64 14.91 2.77
C ASP A 48 21.70 16.01 3.08
N LEU A 49 22.08 16.13 4.34
CA LEU A 49 23.08 17.12 4.77
C LEU A 49 24.47 16.86 4.19
N SER A 50 24.78 15.63 3.80
CA SER A 50 26.02 15.29 3.11
C SER A 50 26.01 15.64 1.62
N GLY A 51 24.87 16.13 1.12
CA GLY A 51 24.70 16.52 -0.27
C GLY A 51 24.28 15.39 -1.20
N LEU A 52 24.03 14.19 -0.71
CA LEU A 52 23.61 13.02 -1.51
C LEU A 52 22.12 13.02 -1.76
N TRP A 53 21.72 12.67 -2.98
CA TRP A 53 20.32 12.48 -3.34
C TRP A 53 19.85 11.06 -3.00
N ARG A 54 18.86 10.97 -2.10
CA ARG A 54 18.26 9.72 -1.64
C ARG A 54 16.79 9.62 -2.02
N ASN A 55 16.28 8.40 -2.17
CA ASN A 55 14.84 8.21 -2.41
C ASN A 55 14.06 8.52 -1.13
N ARG A 56 12.87 9.14 -1.25
CA ARG A 56 11.94 9.26 -0.14
C ARG A 56 11.23 7.92 0.09
N VAL A 57 10.76 7.69 1.30
CA VAL A 57 10.06 6.45 1.70
C VAL A 57 8.81 6.15 0.87
N TYR A 58 8.22 7.16 0.25
CA TYR A 58 7.04 7.02 -0.61
C TYR A 58 7.34 6.99 -2.11
N ASP A 59 8.60 6.82 -2.52
CA ASP A 59 9.00 6.74 -3.92
C ASP A 59 8.69 5.34 -4.50
N ASN A 60 7.42 4.98 -4.56
CA ASN A 60 6.98 3.69 -5.13
C ASN A 60 7.25 3.56 -6.62
N ARG A 61 7.59 4.63 -7.30
CA ARG A 61 7.81 4.79 -8.74
C ARG A 61 6.55 4.73 -9.57
N PHE A 62 5.68 3.77 -9.34
CA PHE A 62 4.41 3.65 -10.03
C PHE A 62 3.33 3.12 -9.09
N ILE A 63 2.12 3.58 -9.30
CA ILE A 63 0.90 3.08 -8.69
C ILE A 63 -0.14 2.97 -9.79
N PHE A 64 -0.81 1.83 -9.86
CA PHE A 64 -1.89 1.58 -10.80
C PHE A 64 -3.08 1.01 -10.06
N SER A 65 -4.28 1.54 -10.32
CA SER A 65 -5.52 1.08 -9.72
C SER A 65 -6.62 0.97 -10.76
N VAL A 66 -7.36 -0.12 -10.70
CA VAL A 66 -8.59 -0.34 -11.46
C VAL A 66 -9.69 -0.63 -10.46
N GLU A 67 -10.76 0.15 -10.50
CA GLU A 67 -11.96 -0.06 -9.70
C GLU A 67 -13.16 -0.06 -10.63
N GLY A 68 -14.13 -0.92 -10.37
CA GLY A 68 -15.35 -0.94 -11.18
C GLY A 68 -16.45 -1.74 -10.55
N GLY A 69 -17.66 -1.47 -11.00
CA GLY A 69 -18.86 -2.19 -10.61
C GLY A 69 -19.76 -2.46 -11.78
N TRP A 70 -20.44 -3.57 -11.69
CA TRP A 70 -21.44 -4.03 -12.64
C TRP A 70 -22.75 -4.34 -11.91
N LYS A 71 -23.80 -3.56 -12.18
CA LYS A 71 -25.17 -3.83 -11.74
C LYS A 71 -25.76 -4.92 -12.62
N ILE A 72 -25.60 -6.17 -12.20
CA ILE A 72 -26.11 -7.36 -12.92
C ILE A 72 -27.64 -7.26 -13.03
N SER A 73 -28.28 -6.80 -11.95
CA SER A 73 -29.72 -6.55 -11.88
C SER A 73 -30.01 -5.39 -10.91
N PRO A 74 -31.26 -4.92 -10.75
CA PRO A 74 -31.61 -3.94 -9.73
C PRO A 74 -31.23 -4.36 -8.30
N THR A 75 -31.11 -5.66 -8.04
CA THR A 75 -30.83 -6.21 -6.71
C THR A 75 -29.45 -6.84 -6.56
N TRP A 76 -28.69 -7.01 -7.64
CA TRP A 76 -27.36 -7.60 -7.61
C TRP A 76 -26.31 -6.69 -8.21
N GLU A 77 -25.23 -6.50 -7.49
CA GLU A 77 -24.08 -5.72 -7.94
C GLU A 77 -22.79 -6.50 -7.68
N PHE A 78 -21.89 -6.48 -8.66
CA PHE A 78 -20.53 -7.02 -8.57
C PHE A 78 -19.55 -5.88 -8.62
N GLY A 79 -18.59 -5.88 -7.71
CA GLY A 79 -17.50 -4.92 -7.64
C GLY A 79 -16.14 -5.58 -7.74
N LEU A 80 -15.20 -4.87 -8.34
CA LEU A 80 -13.80 -5.26 -8.47
C LEU A 80 -12.92 -4.08 -8.12
N LYS A 81 -11.84 -4.34 -7.36
CA LYS A 81 -10.76 -3.39 -7.12
C LYS A 81 -9.42 -4.09 -7.23
N TRP A 82 -8.61 -3.67 -8.17
CA TRP A 82 -7.26 -4.16 -8.36
C TRP A 82 -6.25 -3.03 -8.15
N ASN A 83 -5.24 -3.30 -7.30
CA ASN A 83 -4.15 -2.39 -7.02
C ASN A 83 -2.81 -3.05 -7.35
N TYR A 84 -1.93 -2.29 -8.01
CA TYR A 84 -0.59 -2.70 -8.37
C TYR A 84 0.36 -1.51 -8.14
N ALA A 85 1.35 -1.68 -7.27
CA ALA A 85 2.27 -0.60 -6.93
C ALA A 85 3.71 -1.08 -6.82
N GLY A 86 4.64 -0.24 -7.23
CA GLY A 86 6.06 -0.48 -7.03
C GLY A 86 6.42 -0.55 -5.54
N GLY A 87 7.49 -1.26 -5.23
CA GLY A 87 7.96 -1.38 -3.86
C GLY A 87 8.46 -0.05 -3.29
N ALA A 88 8.02 0.28 -2.08
CA ALA A 88 8.53 1.43 -1.34
C ALA A 88 10.03 1.26 -1.03
N PRO A 89 10.83 2.34 -1.07
CA PRO A 89 12.21 2.31 -0.64
C PRO A 89 12.34 2.02 0.86
N PHE A 90 13.37 1.29 1.21
CA PHE A 90 13.75 1.08 2.60
C PHE A 90 15.27 1.03 2.74
N THR A 91 15.76 1.24 3.96
CA THR A 91 17.17 1.11 4.31
C THR A 91 17.42 -0.35 4.71
N PRO A 92 18.28 -1.10 4.01
CA PRO A 92 18.62 -2.45 4.39
C PRO A 92 19.43 -2.48 5.70
N PHE A 93 19.47 -3.63 6.34
CA PHE A 93 20.36 -3.85 7.48
C PHE A 93 21.79 -4.10 7.01
N ASP A 94 22.76 -3.59 7.75
CA ASP A 94 24.14 -4.04 7.71
C ASP A 94 24.22 -5.39 8.45
N LEU A 95 24.47 -6.46 7.71
CA LEU A 95 24.41 -7.82 8.25
C LEU A 95 25.52 -8.08 9.26
N GLU A 96 26.76 -7.66 8.97
CA GLU A 96 27.91 -7.88 9.83
C GLU A 96 27.78 -7.09 11.14
N ALA A 97 27.47 -5.79 11.05
CA ALA A 97 27.26 -4.94 12.20
C ALA A 97 26.06 -5.41 13.04
N SER A 98 24.97 -5.84 12.40
CA SER A 98 23.78 -6.32 13.09
C SER A 98 24.02 -7.64 13.84
N GLN A 99 24.77 -8.55 13.25
CA GLN A 99 25.15 -9.83 13.88
C GLN A 99 26.09 -9.59 15.06
N ALA A 100 27.12 -8.72 14.89
CA ALA A 100 28.06 -8.36 15.95
C ALA A 100 27.37 -7.71 17.15
N ALA A 101 26.39 -6.86 16.90
CA ALA A 101 25.64 -6.15 17.94
C ALA A 101 24.44 -6.92 18.50
N ASN A 102 24.09 -8.08 17.93
CA ASN A 102 22.87 -8.81 18.22
C ASN A 102 21.59 -7.93 18.12
N SER A 103 21.60 -6.95 17.22
CA SER A 103 20.56 -5.93 17.07
C SER A 103 20.53 -5.42 15.65
N GLY A 104 19.36 -5.01 15.15
CA GLY A 104 19.22 -4.46 13.80
C GLY A 104 19.92 -3.11 13.64
N ILE A 105 21.02 -3.09 12.91
CA ILE A 105 21.75 -1.89 12.52
C ILE A 105 21.49 -1.64 11.03
N PHE A 106 21.03 -0.43 10.70
CA PHE A 106 20.79 -0.04 9.33
C PHE A 106 22.09 0.34 8.61
N ASP A 107 22.18 -0.01 7.33
CA ASP A 107 23.27 0.41 6.46
C ASP A 107 23.10 1.90 6.09
N GLU A 108 23.84 2.76 6.77
CA GLU A 108 23.80 4.21 6.57
C GLU A 108 24.30 4.66 5.19
N ALA A 109 25.13 3.85 4.52
CA ALA A 109 25.55 4.13 3.14
C ALA A 109 24.41 3.97 2.15
N ARG A 110 23.42 3.09 2.43
CA ARG A 110 22.30 2.76 1.55
C ARG A 110 20.95 3.21 2.10
N ILE A 111 20.86 4.37 2.73
CA ILE A 111 19.60 4.93 3.24
C ILE A 111 18.55 4.99 2.09
N ASN A 112 17.41 4.31 2.26
CA ASN A 112 16.36 4.16 1.25
C ASN A 112 16.89 3.62 -0.10
N GLY A 113 17.98 2.86 -0.08
CA GLY A 113 18.65 2.33 -1.27
C GLY A 113 18.06 1.03 -1.81
N ALA A 114 17.38 0.26 -0.98
CA ALA A 114 16.69 -0.97 -1.38
C ALA A 114 15.18 -0.71 -1.58
N ARG A 115 14.47 -1.68 -2.16
CA ARG A 115 13.02 -1.60 -2.39
C ARG A 115 12.32 -2.86 -1.94
N LEU A 116 11.16 -2.69 -1.35
CA LEU A 116 10.23 -3.78 -1.09
C LEU A 116 9.78 -4.43 -2.41
N PRO A 117 9.36 -5.70 -2.39
CA PRO A 117 8.68 -6.31 -3.52
C PRO A 117 7.44 -5.51 -3.94
N VAL A 118 7.07 -5.65 -5.20
CA VAL A 118 5.86 -5.04 -5.76
C VAL A 118 4.63 -5.44 -4.95
N TYR A 119 3.81 -4.47 -4.61
CA TYR A 119 2.49 -4.68 -4.00
C TYR A 119 1.47 -5.06 -5.05
N HIS A 120 0.66 -6.08 -4.79
CA HIS A 120 -0.38 -6.55 -5.69
C HIS A 120 -1.58 -7.08 -4.88
N SER A 121 -2.78 -6.59 -5.16
CA SER A 121 -4.00 -7.02 -4.48
C SER A 121 -5.20 -6.91 -5.42
N LEU A 122 -5.98 -7.97 -5.50
CA LEU A 122 -7.28 -8.00 -6.16
C LEU A 122 -8.36 -8.26 -5.12
N ASN A 123 -9.37 -7.40 -5.07
CA ASN A 123 -10.52 -7.53 -4.19
C ASN A 123 -11.78 -7.65 -5.06
N LEU A 124 -12.67 -8.54 -4.68
CA LEU A 124 -13.97 -8.74 -5.30
C LEU A 124 -15.06 -8.49 -4.27
N ARG A 125 -16.20 -7.98 -4.71
CA ARG A 125 -17.36 -7.73 -3.86
C ARG A 125 -18.64 -8.10 -4.60
N PHE A 126 -19.57 -8.71 -3.89
CA PHE A 126 -20.92 -9.03 -4.34
C PHE A 126 -21.92 -8.44 -3.36
N ASP A 127 -22.85 -7.65 -3.85
CA ASP A 127 -23.90 -7.03 -3.07
C ASP A 127 -25.25 -7.59 -3.51
N LYS A 128 -26.07 -7.93 -2.52
CA LYS A 128 -27.49 -8.27 -2.71
C LYS A 128 -28.34 -7.27 -1.97
N ARG A 129 -29.25 -6.59 -2.70
CA ARG A 129 -30.19 -5.62 -2.14
C ARG A 129 -31.59 -6.25 -2.06
N PHE A 130 -32.26 -6.01 -0.93
CA PHE A 130 -33.63 -6.36 -0.68
C PHE A 130 -34.41 -5.07 -0.44
N TYR A 131 -35.43 -4.82 -1.22
CA TYR A 131 -36.27 -3.64 -1.12
C TYR A 131 -37.56 -3.98 -0.37
N PHE A 132 -37.79 -3.30 0.73
CA PHE A 132 -39.02 -3.36 1.50
C PHE A 132 -39.80 -2.05 1.29
N ARG A 133 -41.01 -1.95 1.82
CA ARG A 133 -41.90 -0.80 1.61
C ARG A 133 -41.31 0.53 2.12
N SER A 134 -40.59 0.52 3.23
CA SER A 134 -40.01 1.70 3.89
C SER A 134 -38.54 1.54 4.27
N SER A 135 -37.89 0.46 3.82
CA SER A 135 -36.52 0.17 4.19
C SER A 135 -35.83 -0.67 3.14
N ASN A 136 -34.49 -0.66 3.15
CA ASN A 136 -33.65 -1.48 2.31
C ASN A 136 -32.66 -2.28 3.15
N LEU A 137 -32.40 -3.51 2.79
CA LEU A 137 -31.35 -4.34 3.36
C LEU A 137 -30.33 -4.66 2.27
N ILE A 138 -29.07 -4.40 2.54
CA ILE A 138 -27.96 -4.76 1.67
C ILE A 138 -27.11 -5.79 2.39
N ILE A 139 -26.94 -6.94 1.77
CA ILE A 139 -26.00 -7.97 2.23
C ILE A 139 -24.82 -7.95 1.26
N SER A 140 -23.63 -7.74 1.76
CA SER A 140 -22.39 -7.72 0.98
C SER A 140 -21.47 -8.86 1.38
N PHE A 141 -20.89 -9.51 0.37
CA PHE A 141 -19.80 -10.47 0.54
C PHE A 141 -18.60 -10.01 -0.26
N SER A 142 -17.48 -9.80 0.43
CA SER A 142 -16.23 -9.38 -0.19
C SER A 142 -15.14 -10.43 0.05
N VAL A 143 -14.27 -10.60 -0.93
CA VAL A 143 -13.03 -11.36 -0.79
C VAL A 143 -11.88 -10.42 -1.09
N TRP A 144 -11.12 -10.09 -0.07
CA TRP A 144 -9.95 -9.25 -0.21
C TRP A 144 -8.73 -10.10 -0.52
N ASN A 145 -7.86 -9.58 -1.38
CA ASN A 145 -6.63 -10.23 -1.80
C ASN A 145 -6.87 -11.67 -2.32
N VAL A 146 -7.71 -11.77 -3.35
CA VAL A 146 -8.14 -13.06 -3.98
C VAL A 146 -6.95 -13.95 -4.36
N PHE A 147 -5.83 -13.35 -4.75
CA PHE A 147 -4.61 -14.10 -5.08
C PHE A 147 -3.88 -14.65 -3.86
N ASN A 148 -4.37 -14.40 -2.64
CA ASN A 148 -3.72 -14.82 -1.39
C ASN A 148 -2.24 -14.43 -1.30
N ARG A 149 -1.85 -13.33 -1.96
CA ARG A 149 -0.46 -12.88 -1.97
C ARG A 149 -0.11 -12.22 -0.66
N LYS A 150 0.87 -12.74 0.03
CA LYS A 150 1.43 -12.13 1.23
C LYS A 150 2.39 -11.01 0.82
N ASN A 151 1.85 -9.79 0.66
CA ASN A 151 2.64 -8.62 0.32
C ASN A 151 3.59 -8.27 1.47
N VAL A 152 4.86 -8.04 1.15
CA VAL A 152 5.85 -7.61 2.15
C VAL A 152 5.61 -6.16 2.50
N MET A 153 5.38 -5.88 3.79
CA MET A 153 5.08 -4.53 4.29
C MET A 153 6.32 -3.86 4.88
N ALA A 154 7.21 -4.63 5.50
CA ALA A 154 8.45 -4.15 6.10
C ALA A 154 9.44 -5.30 6.31
N TYR A 155 10.69 -4.93 6.54
CA TYR A 155 11.69 -5.84 7.08
C TYR A 155 11.99 -5.47 8.53
N TYR A 156 12.22 -6.46 9.36
CA TYR A 156 12.68 -6.30 10.74
C TYR A 156 13.90 -7.19 11.00
N TRP A 157 14.69 -6.87 12.02
CA TRP A 157 15.78 -7.74 12.42
C TRP A 157 15.29 -8.86 13.35
N ASN A 158 15.55 -10.10 12.96
CA ASN A 158 15.27 -11.26 13.81
C ASN A 158 16.53 -11.61 14.60
N THR A 159 16.50 -11.34 15.91
CA THR A 159 17.63 -11.58 16.81
C THR A 159 17.91 -13.05 17.07
N ILE A 160 16.93 -13.93 16.86
CA ILE A 160 17.09 -15.38 17.03
C ILE A 160 17.84 -15.97 15.82
N ASP A 161 17.33 -15.65 14.63
CA ASP A 161 17.87 -16.17 13.36
C ASP A 161 19.07 -15.37 12.84
N GLN A 162 19.40 -14.25 13.47
CA GLN A 162 20.49 -13.32 13.08
C GLN A 162 20.41 -12.88 11.60
N ARG A 163 19.17 -12.62 11.13
CA ARG A 163 18.89 -12.22 9.75
C ARG A 163 17.64 -11.35 9.64
N PRO A 164 17.45 -10.60 8.53
CA PRO A 164 16.23 -9.87 8.29
C PRO A 164 15.03 -10.81 8.15
N GLY A 165 13.99 -10.57 8.93
CA GLY A 165 12.66 -11.15 8.81
C GLY A 165 11.73 -10.24 8.02
N MET A 166 10.58 -10.75 7.58
CA MET A 166 9.58 -10.02 6.80
C MET A 166 8.28 -9.87 7.57
N THR A 167 7.77 -8.64 7.66
CA THR A 167 6.39 -8.39 8.06
C THR A 167 5.52 -8.50 6.82
N LEU A 168 4.60 -9.43 6.83
CA LEU A 168 3.70 -9.72 5.72
C LEU A 168 2.33 -9.08 5.95
N GLY A 169 1.73 -8.58 4.90
CA GLY A 169 0.33 -8.17 4.88
C GLY A 169 -0.60 -9.39 4.93
N TRP A 170 -1.88 -9.11 5.10
CA TRP A 170 -2.90 -10.15 5.16
C TRP A 170 -3.01 -10.88 3.81
N GLY A 171 -3.22 -12.19 3.89
CA GLY A 171 -3.56 -13.02 2.76
C GLY A 171 -5.02 -12.82 2.32
N LEU A 172 -5.63 -13.88 1.80
CA LEU A 172 -7.05 -13.88 1.45
C LEU A 172 -7.90 -13.68 2.70
N LEU A 173 -8.82 -12.68 2.63
CA LEU A 173 -9.72 -12.34 3.73
C LEU A 173 -11.16 -12.23 3.22
N PRO A 174 -12.06 -13.17 3.58
CA PRO A 174 -13.48 -13.01 3.35
C PRO A 174 -14.08 -12.04 4.37
N VAL A 175 -14.96 -11.16 3.91
CA VAL A 175 -15.66 -10.15 4.74
C VAL A 175 -17.15 -10.18 4.39
N LEU A 176 -17.99 -10.33 5.40
CA LEU A 176 -19.44 -10.21 5.29
C LEU A 176 -19.87 -8.87 5.88
N GLY A 177 -20.73 -8.14 5.17
CA GLY A 177 -21.31 -6.89 5.63
C GLY A 177 -22.83 -6.93 5.52
N ILE A 178 -23.49 -6.27 6.46
CA ILE A 178 -24.95 -6.06 6.46
C ILE A 178 -25.18 -4.59 6.71
N GLU A 179 -25.95 -3.95 5.84
CA GLU A 179 -26.35 -2.54 5.93
C GLU A 179 -27.87 -2.46 5.85
N PHE A 180 -28.48 -1.75 6.78
CA PHE A 180 -29.90 -1.54 6.84
C PHE A 180 -30.21 -0.04 6.78
N GLU A 181 -30.99 0.35 5.76
CA GLU A 181 -31.44 1.73 5.50
C GLU A 181 -32.94 1.82 5.81
N PHE A 182 -33.36 2.79 6.61
CA PHE A 182 -34.76 3.04 7.03
C PHE A 182 -35.13 4.51 6.87
#